data_e2c63f275c3b7170c7759aba129b2910
#
_entry.id   e2c63f275c3b7170c7759aba129b2910
#
_cell.length_a   1.000
_cell.length_b   1.000
_cell.length_c   1.000
_cell.angle_alpha   90.00
_cell.angle_beta   90.00
_cell.angle_gamma   90.00
#
_symmetry.space_group_name_H-M   'P 1'
#
loop_
_entity.id
_entity.type
_entity.pdbx_description
1 polymer ?
#
loop_
_entity_poly.entity_id
_entity_poly.type
_entity_poly.pdbx_seq_one_letter_code
_entity_poly.pdbx_strand_id
1 'polypeptide(L)'
;SPSTVTRVVQNKSSISDETKKRVRKAMKELNYHPNLNARSLVSSYTQVIGVVLPDDSDAFYQNPFFPSVFRGIAQVASEFHYAIQIATGKNEKERMEAISQMVLGKRVDGLIFLYSQENDPLVKMVSEEQFPFLILGKSLSPFIPLVDNDNIQAGYDATEYFIKKGCRN
;
A
#
# COMPACT_ATOMS: atom_id res chain seq x y z
N SER A 1 -17.76 -18.84 24.53
CA SER A 1 -16.41 -19.42 24.47
C SER A 1 -15.49 -18.52 23.63
N PRO A 2 -14.16 -18.56 23.82
CA PRO A 2 -13.22 -17.78 23.01
C PRO A 2 -13.38 -18.01 21.50
N SER A 3 -13.68 -19.24 21.09
CA SER A 3 -13.92 -19.57 19.68
C SER A 3 -15.15 -18.86 19.09
N THR A 4 -16.19 -18.63 19.88
CA THR A 4 -17.38 -17.87 19.42
C THR A 4 -17.01 -16.41 19.20
N VAL A 5 -16.23 -15.80 20.10
CA VAL A 5 -15.74 -14.42 19.95
C VAL A 5 -14.92 -14.29 18.67
N THR A 6 -13.98 -15.19 18.43
CA THR A 6 -13.17 -15.20 17.19
C THR A 6 -14.04 -15.29 15.94
N ARG A 7 -15.05 -16.17 15.90
CA ARG A 7 -15.96 -16.29 14.75
C ARG A 7 -16.81 -15.04 14.55
N VAL A 8 -17.24 -14.37 15.63
CA VAL A 8 -17.97 -13.10 15.56
C VAL A 8 -17.09 -11.97 15.04
N VAL A 9 -15.85 -11.87 15.49
CA VAL A 9 -14.86 -10.89 15.00
C VAL A 9 -14.58 -11.11 13.53
N GLN A 10 -14.51 -12.37 13.06
CA GLN A 10 -14.36 -12.73 11.67
C GLN A 10 -15.64 -12.58 10.84
N ASN A 11 -16.74 -12.16 11.45
CA ASN A 11 -18.07 -12.01 10.83
C ASN A 11 -18.58 -13.27 10.10
N LYS A 12 -18.21 -14.47 10.57
CA LYS A 12 -18.60 -15.73 9.93
C LYS A 12 -20.12 -15.86 9.83
N SER A 13 -20.60 -16.32 8.67
CA SER A 13 -22.02 -16.56 8.38
C SER A 13 -22.63 -17.65 9.26
N SER A 14 -21.81 -18.56 9.81
CA SER A 14 -22.26 -19.62 10.69
C SER A 14 -22.72 -19.16 12.09
N ILE A 15 -22.60 -17.87 12.40
CA ILE A 15 -23.03 -17.28 13.68
C ILE A 15 -24.26 -16.39 13.43
N SER A 16 -25.33 -16.61 14.21
CA SER A 16 -26.55 -15.83 14.13
C SER A 16 -26.30 -14.35 14.49
N ASP A 17 -27.10 -13.45 13.88
CA ASP A 17 -26.97 -12.01 14.11
C ASP A 17 -27.26 -11.63 15.58
N GLU A 18 -28.13 -12.36 16.24
CA GLU A 18 -28.39 -12.18 17.67
C GLU A 18 -27.13 -12.46 18.50
N THR A 19 -26.44 -13.57 18.22
CA THR A 19 -25.19 -13.91 18.88
C THR A 19 -24.11 -12.88 18.57
N LYS A 20 -24.02 -12.40 17.31
CA LYS A 20 -23.08 -11.34 16.93
C LYS A 20 -23.34 -10.06 17.73
N LYS A 21 -24.61 -9.63 17.85
CA LYS A 21 -24.98 -8.44 18.62
C LYS A 21 -24.59 -8.58 20.08
N ARG A 22 -24.91 -9.72 20.72
CA ARG A 22 -24.60 -9.97 22.13
C ARG A 22 -23.09 -9.97 22.41
N VAL A 23 -22.31 -10.61 21.55
CA VAL A 23 -20.84 -10.66 21.71
C VAL A 23 -20.23 -9.26 21.49
N ARG A 24 -20.66 -8.53 20.48
CA ARG A 24 -20.17 -7.15 20.23
C ARG A 24 -20.53 -6.19 21.39
N LYS A 25 -21.70 -6.35 22.00
CA LYS A 25 -22.08 -5.59 23.18
C LYS A 25 -21.14 -5.89 24.35
N ALA A 26 -20.91 -7.16 24.65
CA ALA A 26 -19.98 -7.57 25.72
C ALA A 26 -18.56 -7.09 25.46
N MET A 27 -18.07 -7.14 24.21
CA MET A 27 -16.75 -6.61 23.85
C MET A 27 -16.66 -5.10 24.14
N LYS A 28 -17.71 -4.34 23.81
CA LYS A 28 -17.77 -2.89 24.08
C LYS A 28 -17.79 -2.59 25.58
N GLU A 29 -18.61 -3.33 26.35
CA GLU A 29 -18.72 -3.17 27.81
C GLU A 29 -17.41 -3.49 28.54
N LEU A 30 -16.66 -4.48 28.04
CA LEU A 30 -15.37 -4.88 28.58
C LEU A 30 -14.17 -4.11 27.99
N ASN A 31 -14.42 -3.13 27.13
CA ASN A 31 -13.39 -2.41 26.38
C ASN A 31 -12.40 -3.38 25.67
N TYR A 32 -12.90 -4.53 25.22
CA TYR A 32 -12.09 -5.54 24.55
C TYR A 32 -11.93 -5.23 23.07
N HIS A 33 -10.70 -5.01 22.65
CA HIS A 33 -10.31 -4.85 21.26
C HIS A 33 -9.58 -6.12 20.78
N PRO A 34 -10.04 -6.75 19.69
CA PRO A 34 -9.35 -7.90 19.11
C PRO A 34 -7.91 -7.53 18.73
N ASN A 35 -6.96 -8.38 19.10
CA ASN A 35 -5.59 -8.19 18.66
C ASN A 35 -5.46 -8.56 17.17
N LEU A 36 -5.20 -7.56 16.34
CA LEU A 36 -5.07 -7.72 14.88
C LEU A 36 -3.85 -8.59 14.52
N ASN A 37 -2.76 -8.50 15.29
CA ASN A 37 -1.57 -9.33 15.07
C ASN A 37 -1.85 -10.82 15.34
N ALA A 38 -2.63 -11.13 16.38
CA ALA A 38 -3.05 -12.50 16.63
C ALA A 38 -4.00 -13.02 15.54
N ARG A 39 -4.77 -12.13 14.91
CA ARG A 39 -5.66 -12.47 13.80
C ARG A 39 -4.86 -12.75 12.52
N SER A 40 -3.82 -11.99 12.20
CA SER A 40 -2.99 -12.18 11.00
C SER A 40 -2.28 -13.53 10.99
N LEU A 41 -1.92 -14.06 12.15
CA LEU A 41 -1.34 -15.41 12.28
C LEU A 41 -2.30 -16.53 11.81
N VAL A 42 -3.61 -16.29 11.88
CA VAL A 42 -4.64 -17.27 11.47
C VAL A 42 -5.13 -17.02 10.04
N SER A 43 -5.20 -15.76 9.62
CA SER A 43 -5.78 -15.37 8.33
C SER A 43 -4.77 -15.29 7.18
N SER A 44 -3.48 -15.32 7.47
CA SER A 44 -2.38 -15.06 6.52
C SER A 44 -2.40 -13.66 5.87
N TYR A 45 -3.30 -12.78 6.32
CA TYR A 45 -3.41 -11.39 5.87
C TYR A 45 -3.26 -10.44 7.03
N THR A 46 -2.46 -9.39 6.84
CA THR A 46 -2.19 -8.36 7.85
C THR A 46 -3.18 -7.22 7.78
N GLN A 47 -3.82 -7.01 6.64
CA GLN A 47 -4.59 -5.81 6.29
C GLN A 47 -3.74 -4.54 6.37
N VAL A 48 -2.48 -4.62 5.93
CA VAL A 48 -1.54 -3.51 5.87
C VAL A 48 -0.93 -3.45 4.48
N ILE A 49 -0.89 -2.27 3.87
CA ILE A 49 -0.14 -1.98 2.65
C ILE A 49 1.12 -1.22 3.03
N GLY A 50 2.26 -1.68 2.54
CA GLY A 50 3.52 -0.97 2.65
C GLY A 50 3.67 0.07 1.55
N VAL A 51 4.17 1.25 1.88
CA VAL A 51 4.50 2.30 0.91
C VAL A 51 5.98 2.62 1.02
N VAL A 52 6.69 2.56 -0.11
CA VAL A 52 8.12 2.84 -0.22
C VAL A 52 8.30 4.21 -0.86
N LEU A 53 8.87 5.14 -0.09
CA LEU A 53 9.11 6.51 -0.55
C LEU A 53 10.39 6.59 -1.39
N PRO A 54 10.53 7.64 -2.25
CA PRO A 54 11.80 7.94 -2.93
C PRO A 54 12.92 8.21 -1.93
N ASP A 55 14.16 8.11 -2.41
CA ASP A 55 15.38 8.33 -1.61
C ASP A 55 15.45 9.73 -1.02
N ASP A 56 15.06 10.71 -1.83
CA ASP A 56 15.01 12.11 -1.41
C ASP A 56 13.67 12.39 -0.71
N SER A 57 13.68 12.30 0.61
CA SER A 57 12.52 12.60 1.43
C SER A 57 12.09 14.07 1.32
N ASP A 58 13.02 15.00 1.10
CA ASP A 58 12.70 16.42 0.96
C ASP A 58 11.98 16.68 -0.35
N ALA A 59 12.43 16.07 -1.45
CA ALA A 59 11.70 16.09 -2.72
C ALA A 59 10.31 15.49 -2.61
N PHE A 60 10.14 14.44 -1.81
CA PHE A 60 8.81 13.86 -1.55
C PHE A 60 7.85 14.89 -0.92
N TYR A 61 8.29 15.62 0.11
CA TYR A 61 7.41 16.58 0.80
C TYR A 61 7.18 17.87 0.01
N GLN A 62 8.12 18.28 -0.84
CA GLN A 62 8.03 19.51 -1.63
C GLN A 62 7.24 19.32 -2.94
N ASN A 63 7.18 18.11 -3.48
CA ASN A 63 6.46 17.82 -4.71
C ASN A 63 4.97 17.54 -4.42
N PRO A 64 4.04 18.39 -4.88
CA PRO A 64 2.59 18.22 -4.63
C PRO A 64 1.98 16.96 -5.22
N PHE A 65 2.69 16.29 -6.11
CA PHE A 65 2.30 14.99 -6.67
C PHE A 65 2.14 13.92 -5.60
N PHE A 66 3.15 13.75 -4.73
CA PHE A 66 3.17 12.68 -3.74
C PHE A 66 2.06 12.77 -2.68
N PRO A 67 1.77 13.94 -2.07
CA PRO A 67 0.62 14.08 -1.17
C PRO A 67 -0.71 13.73 -1.83
N SER A 68 -0.88 14.05 -3.12
CA SER A 68 -2.10 13.71 -3.86
C SER A 68 -2.24 12.21 -4.09
N VAL A 69 -1.15 11.55 -4.47
CA VAL A 69 -1.11 10.09 -4.61
C VAL A 69 -1.38 9.41 -3.26
N PHE A 70 -0.70 9.86 -2.20
CA PHE A 70 -0.85 9.29 -0.87
C PHE A 70 -2.30 9.41 -0.36
N ARG A 71 -2.97 10.53 -0.65
CA ARG A 71 -4.38 10.71 -0.34
C ARG A 71 -5.25 9.67 -1.05
N GLY A 72 -4.99 9.37 -2.34
CA GLY A 72 -5.70 8.32 -3.07
C GLY A 72 -5.48 6.93 -2.47
N ILE A 73 -4.22 6.60 -2.15
CA ILE A 73 -3.89 5.33 -1.46
C ILE A 73 -4.62 5.23 -0.13
N ALA A 74 -4.60 6.29 0.70
CA ALA A 74 -5.23 6.31 2.01
C ALA A 74 -6.77 6.17 1.93
N GLN A 75 -7.39 6.79 0.94
CA GLN A 75 -8.82 6.67 0.72
C GLN A 75 -9.22 5.22 0.46
N VAL A 76 -8.61 4.57 -0.52
CA VAL A 76 -8.92 3.17 -0.87
C VAL A 76 -8.55 2.23 0.27
N ALA A 77 -7.39 2.40 0.90
CA ALA A 77 -7.00 1.60 2.05
C ALA A 77 -8.04 1.67 3.18
N SER A 78 -8.55 2.88 3.49
CA SER A 78 -9.60 3.06 4.50
C SER A 78 -10.91 2.37 4.13
N GLU A 79 -11.35 2.46 2.87
CA GLU A 79 -12.58 1.81 2.38
C GLU A 79 -12.51 0.28 2.53
N PHE A 80 -11.34 -0.31 2.33
CA PHE A 80 -11.10 -1.74 2.47
C PHE A 80 -10.57 -2.15 3.85
N HIS A 81 -10.54 -1.23 4.82
CA HIS A 81 -10.05 -1.46 6.18
C HIS A 81 -8.58 -1.90 6.24
N TYR A 82 -7.76 -1.39 5.33
CA TYR A 82 -6.31 -1.55 5.36
C TYR A 82 -5.64 -0.39 6.09
N ALA A 83 -4.62 -0.70 6.88
CA ALA A 83 -3.67 0.29 7.38
C ALA A 83 -2.56 0.53 6.34
N ILE A 84 -1.83 1.64 6.50
CA ILE A 84 -0.66 1.95 5.67
C ILE A 84 0.56 1.95 6.58
N GLN A 85 1.61 1.27 6.15
CA GLN A 85 2.93 1.31 6.77
C GLN A 85 3.94 1.88 5.79
N ILE A 86 4.70 2.88 6.22
CA ILE A 86 5.71 3.52 5.38
C ILE A 86 7.08 2.91 5.70
N ALA A 87 7.81 2.50 4.67
CA ALA A 87 9.21 2.12 4.78
C ALA A 87 10.06 3.39 4.87
N THR A 88 10.86 3.51 5.92
CA THR A 88 11.75 4.64 6.15
C THR A 88 13.18 4.17 6.34
N GLY A 89 14.15 5.01 5.95
CA GLY A 89 15.57 4.78 6.14
C GLY A 89 16.36 5.95 5.61
N LYS A 90 17.48 6.28 6.25
CA LYS A 90 18.36 7.40 5.89
C LYS A 90 19.27 7.07 4.70
N ASN A 91 19.37 5.80 4.36
CA ASN A 91 20.22 5.30 3.30
C ASN A 91 19.62 3.98 2.74
N GLU A 92 20.16 3.51 1.64
CA GLU A 92 19.72 2.29 0.96
C GLU A 92 19.71 1.06 1.89
N LYS A 93 20.75 0.90 2.74
CA LYS A 93 20.86 -0.22 3.67
C LYS A 93 19.70 -0.22 4.68
N GLU A 94 19.42 0.90 5.32
CA GLU A 94 18.32 1.00 6.29
C GLU A 94 16.95 0.77 5.63
N ARG A 95 16.76 1.27 4.39
CA ARG A 95 15.55 0.99 3.63
C ARG A 95 15.41 -0.46 3.24
N MET A 96 16.50 -1.11 2.81
CA MET A 96 16.53 -2.54 2.55
C MET A 96 16.14 -3.33 3.79
N GLU A 97 16.67 -2.99 4.95
CA GLU A 97 16.32 -3.61 6.23
C GLU A 97 14.83 -3.41 6.56
N ALA A 98 14.31 -2.18 6.40
CA ALA A 98 12.90 -1.88 6.65
C ALA A 98 11.96 -2.68 5.74
N ILE A 99 12.25 -2.74 4.44
CA ILE A 99 11.44 -3.48 3.46
C ILE A 99 11.57 -4.99 3.71
N SER A 100 12.77 -5.49 3.99
CA SER A 100 12.96 -6.90 4.34
C SER A 100 12.13 -7.30 5.56
N GLN A 101 12.05 -6.44 6.59
CA GLN A 101 11.19 -6.67 7.74
C GLN A 101 9.70 -6.64 7.41
N MET A 102 9.27 -5.84 6.43
CA MET A 102 7.88 -5.84 5.97
C MET A 102 7.54 -7.12 5.21
N VAL A 103 8.40 -7.54 4.29
CA VAL A 103 8.20 -8.68 3.39
C VAL A 103 8.40 -10.01 4.14
N LEU A 104 9.62 -10.26 4.63
CA LEU A 104 9.99 -11.51 5.29
C LEU A 104 9.34 -11.65 6.67
N GLY A 105 9.15 -10.52 7.37
CA GLY A 105 8.42 -10.47 8.64
C GLY A 105 6.90 -10.55 8.49
N LYS A 106 6.38 -10.65 7.25
CA LYS A 106 4.94 -10.71 6.95
C LYS A 106 4.14 -9.62 7.66
N ARG A 107 4.64 -8.37 7.59
CA ARG A 107 4.01 -7.22 8.25
C ARG A 107 3.03 -6.47 7.34
N VAL A 108 3.12 -6.70 6.03
CA VAL A 108 2.28 -6.10 5.01
C VAL A 108 1.81 -7.15 4.02
N ASP A 109 0.73 -6.89 3.31
CA ASP A 109 0.16 -7.80 2.30
C ASP A 109 0.63 -7.47 0.88
N GLY A 110 1.20 -6.29 0.69
CA GLY A 110 1.75 -5.82 -0.58
C GLY A 110 2.50 -4.51 -0.42
N LEU A 111 3.30 -4.13 -1.43
CA LEU A 111 4.09 -2.90 -1.44
C LEU A 111 3.72 -2.01 -2.62
N ILE A 112 3.72 -0.70 -2.40
CA ILE A 112 3.61 0.34 -3.42
C ILE A 112 4.90 1.15 -3.41
N PHE A 113 5.69 1.09 -4.49
CA PHE A 113 6.85 1.95 -4.69
C PHE A 113 6.41 3.26 -5.34
N LEU A 114 6.66 4.40 -4.69
CA LEU A 114 6.34 5.72 -5.22
C LEU A 114 7.46 6.32 -6.09
N TYR A 115 8.31 5.46 -6.60
CA TYR A 115 9.40 5.81 -7.51
C TYR A 115 9.78 4.61 -8.36
N SER A 116 10.56 4.88 -9.40
CA SER A 116 11.14 3.85 -10.27
C SER A 116 12.60 4.20 -10.55
N GLN A 117 13.49 3.25 -10.31
CA GLN A 117 14.89 3.32 -10.70
C GLN A 117 15.28 2.07 -11.52
N GLU A 118 16.18 2.27 -12.46
CA GLU A 118 16.72 1.14 -13.21
C GLU A 118 17.60 0.27 -12.30
N ASN A 119 17.38 -1.06 -12.35
CA ASN A 119 18.12 -2.03 -11.54
C ASN A 119 18.04 -1.81 -10.01
N ASP A 120 16.91 -1.28 -9.54
CA ASP A 120 16.68 -1.03 -8.11
C ASP A 120 16.83 -2.33 -7.29
N PRO A 121 17.77 -2.38 -6.32
CA PRO A 121 18.00 -3.57 -5.51
C PRO A 121 16.80 -3.92 -4.60
N LEU A 122 15.99 -2.93 -4.21
CA LEU A 122 14.79 -3.16 -3.40
C LEU A 122 13.71 -3.86 -4.22
N VAL A 123 13.48 -3.38 -5.45
CA VAL A 123 12.54 -4.00 -6.39
C VAL A 123 12.99 -5.42 -6.76
N LYS A 124 14.29 -5.61 -6.96
CA LYS A 124 14.87 -6.93 -7.24
C LYS A 124 14.59 -7.90 -6.09
N MET A 125 14.90 -7.52 -4.86
CA MET A 125 14.68 -8.35 -3.68
C MET A 125 13.21 -8.75 -3.54
N VAL A 126 12.28 -7.79 -3.66
CA VAL A 126 10.84 -8.06 -3.55
C VAL A 126 10.34 -8.98 -4.66
N SER A 127 10.89 -8.85 -5.89
CA SER A 127 10.58 -9.73 -7.02
C SER A 127 11.09 -11.16 -6.80
N GLU A 128 12.30 -11.33 -6.27
CA GLU A 128 12.89 -12.63 -5.96
C GLU A 128 12.07 -13.38 -4.90
N GLU A 129 11.54 -12.66 -3.93
CA GLU A 129 10.62 -13.20 -2.90
C GLU A 129 9.20 -13.47 -3.43
N GLN A 130 8.91 -13.15 -4.69
CA GLN A 130 7.57 -13.25 -5.29
C GLN A 130 6.49 -12.53 -4.46
N PHE A 131 6.89 -11.48 -3.76
CA PHE A 131 5.99 -10.73 -2.91
C PHE A 131 5.14 -9.75 -3.74
N PRO A 132 3.82 -9.57 -3.44
CA PRO A 132 2.98 -8.66 -4.19
C PRO A 132 3.47 -7.22 -4.10
N PHE A 133 3.73 -6.59 -5.24
CA PHE A 133 4.08 -5.17 -5.29
C PHE A 133 3.67 -4.52 -6.61
N LEU A 134 3.63 -3.20 -6.62
CA LEU A 134 3.50 -2.39 -7.82
C LEU A 134 4.38 -1.13 -7.73
N ILE A 135 4.70 -0.58 -8.89
CA ILE A 135 5.44 0.68 -9.01
C ILE A 135 4.50 1.77 -9.52
N LEU A 136 4.53 2.93 -8.88
CA LEU A 136 3.92 4.14 -9.41
C LEU A 136 4.98 4.89 -10.24
N GLY A 137 4.76 4.95 -11.54
CA GLY A 137 5.69 5.49 -12.52
C GLY A 137 6.12 4.46 -13.54
N LYS A 138 7.06 4.84 -14.41
CA LYS A 138 7.53 4.01 -15.51
C LYS A 138 8.44 2.90 -15.01
N SER A 139 8.23 1.66 -15.47
CA SER A 139 9.17 0.57 -15.33
C SER A 139 9.82 0.23 -16.66
N LEU A 140 11.09 -0.14 -16.64
CA LEU A 140 11.81 -0.63 -17.82
C LEU A 140 11.60 -2.14 -18.06
N SER A 141 11.04 -2.85 -17.10
CA SER A 141 10.71 -4.27 -17.21
C SER A 141 9.22 -4.48 -17.50
N PRO A 142 8.88 -5.23 -18.58
CA PRO A 142 7.50 -5.49 -18.94
C PRO A 142 6.77 -6.44 -17.97
N PHE A 143 7.50 -7.06 -17.04
CA PHE A 143 6.95 -8.03 -16.09
C PHE A 143 6.62 -7.42 -14.71
N ILE A 144 6.94 -6.14 -14.50
CA ILE A 144 6.68 -5.46 -13.23
C ILE A 144 5.33 -4.74 -13.31
N PRO A 145 4.38 -5.02 -12.39
CA PRO A 145 3.13 -4.29 -12.31
C PRO A 145 3.38 -2.81 -12.04
N LEU A 146 2.77 -1.95 -12.85
CA LEU A 146 2.94 -0.50 -12.71
C LEU A 146 1.64 0.25 -12.94
N VAL A 147 1.60 1.47 -12.41
CA VAL A 147 0.59 2.49 -12.72
C VAL A 147 1.35 3.73 -13.14
N ASP A 148 1.13 4.20 -14.37
CA ASP A 148 1.80 5.40 -14.91
C ASP A 148 0.83 6.22 -15.78
N ASN A 149 1.19 7.47 -16.03
CA ASN A 149 0.52 8.35 -16.98
C ASN A 149 1.29 8.34 -18.32
N ASP A 150 0.57 8.47 -19.44
CA ASP A 150 1.23 8.68 -20.73
C ASP A 150 1.70 10.14 -20.84
N ASN A 151 2.84 10.44 -20.23
CA ASN A 151 3.43 11.77 -20.22
C ASN A 151 3.94 12.19 -21.62
N ILE A 152 4.28 11.23 -22.48
CA ILE A 152 4.70 11.50 -23.87
C ILE A 152 3.49 11.98 -24.65
N GLN A 153 2.37 11.26 -24.57
CA GLN A 153 1.13 11.65 -25.24
C GLN A 153 0.62 12.99 -24.72
N ALA A 154 0.66 13.21 -23.39
CA ALA A 154 0.26 14.48 -22.80
C ALA A 154 1.09 15.66 -23.32
N GLY A 155 2.42 15.49 -23.44
CA GLY A 155 3.31 16.50 -24.02
C GLY A 155 3.03 16.75 -25.51
N TYR A 156 2.78 15.68 -26.27
CA TYR A 156 2.39 15.77 -27.67
C TYR A 156 1.10 16.57 -27.84
N ASP A 157 0.05 16.21 -27.13
CA ASP A 157 -1.28 16.84 -27.24
C ASP A 157 -1.22 18.33 -26.88
N ALA A 158 -0.50 18.68 -25.82
CA ALA A 158 -0.30 20.06 -25.41
C ALA A 158 0.42 20.88 -26.51
N THR A 159 1.48 20.32 -27.10
CA THR A 159 2.24 20.96 -28.15
C THR A 159 1.40 21.11 -29.42
N GLU A 160 0.69 20.07 -29.85
CA GLU A 160 -0.20 20.10 -31.02
C GLU A 160 -1.29 21.15 -30.85
N TYR A 161 -1.87 21.28 -29.66
CA TYR A 161 -2.87 22.31 -29.37
C TYR A 161 -2.34 23.72 -29.65
N PHE A 162 -1.14 24.05 -29.16
CA PHE A 162 -0.55 25.37 -29.40
C PHE A 162 -0.22 25.62 -30.89
N ILE A 163 0.30 24.64 -31.60
CA ILE A 163 0.60 24.72 -33.01
C ILE A 163 -0.69 24.98 -33.80
N LYS A 164 -1.76 24.23 -33.55
CA LYS A 164 -3.07 24.41 -34.19
C LYS A 164 -3.71 25.77 -33.90
N LYS A 165 -3.43 26.36 -32.74
CA LYS A 165 -3.86 27.74 -32.40
C LYS A 165 -3.02 28.82 -33.03
N GLY A 166 -2.00 28.49 -33.81
CA GLY A 166 -1.14 29.46 -34.51
C GLY A 166 -0.11 30.15 -33.63
N CYS A 167 0.15 29.63 -32.43
CA CYS A 167 1.22 30.13 -31.58
C CYS A 167 2.57 29.87 -32.24
N ARG A 168 3.32 30.95 -32.54
CA ARG A 168 4.62 30.88 -33.23
C ARG A 168 5.79 31.45 -32.43
N ASN A 169 5.54 31.96 -31.22
CA ASN A 169 6.54 32.50 -30.29
C ASN A 169 6.24 32.00 -28.90
#